data_b9eea8a4afa6fdcd4d0955fd9848fe7d
#
_entry.id   b9eea8a4afa6fdcd4d0955fd9848fe7d
#
_cell.length_a   1.000
_cell.length_b   1.000
_cell.length_c   1.000
_cell.angle_alpha   90.00
_cell.angle_beta   90.00
_cell.angle_gamma   90.00
#
_symmetry.space_group_name_H-M   'P 1'
#
loop_
_entity.id
_entity.type
_entity.pdbx_description
1 polymer ?
#
loop_
_entity_poly.entity_id
_entity_poly.type
_entity_poly.pdbx_seq_one_letter_code
_entity_poly.pdbx_strand_id
1 'polypeptide(L)'
;MENDNHIKVFLVDDDALFLKLLEIEYLQHDDFTIETYSTGELCIENLPRNPDITVLDYHLDGIDKNAMNGMETLDKIKAYSPDIPVVILSSQDKIDVAIKCVNHRAIDYVVKNESAIKHLQTLIMDILNYKRVEKELSLAHVGLA
;
A
#
# COMPACT_ATOMS: atom_id res chain seq x y z
N MET A 1 9.55 16.04 -17.47
CA MET A 1 9.59 16.74 -16.19
C MET A 1 8.98 15.86 -15.12
N GLU A 2 9.73 15.62 -14.07
CA GLU A 2 9.22 14.78 -12.98
C GLU A 2 8.08 15.49 -12.25
N ASN A 3 7.02 14.75 -12.03
CA ASN A 3 5.92 15.23 -11.21
C ASN A 3 6.22 14.85 -9.75
N ASP A 4 6.73 15.81 -8.98
CA ASP A 4 7.13 15.61 -7.58
C ASP A 4 5.96 15.24 -6.66
N ASN A 5 4.72 15.40 -7.13
CA ASN A 5 3.50 15.05 -6.38
C ASN A 5 2.98 13.66 -6.75
N HIS A 6 3.71 12.94 -7.60
CA HIS A 6 3.30 11.63 -8.06
C HIS A 6 3.49 10.59 -6.97
N ILE A 7 2.46 9.77 -6.75
CA ILE A 7 2.46 8.69 -5.76
C ILE A 7 2.53 7.36 -6.49
N LYS A 8 3.51 6.55 -6.15
CA LYS A 8 3.62 5.17 -6.65
C LYS A 8 2.96 4.24 -5.65
N VAL A 9 1.93 3.53 -6.11
CA VAL A 9 1.14 2.62 -5.29
C VAL A 9 1.39 1.18 -5.76
N PHE A 10 1.82 0.31 -4.84
CA PHE A 10 1.85 -1.12 -5.08
C PHE A 10 0.55 -1.73 -4.58
N LEU A 11 -0.13 -2.47 -5.44
CA LEU A 11 -1.32 -3.24 -5.07
C LEU A 11 -0.97 -4.72 -5.17
N VAL A 12 -1.05 -5.42 -4.06
CA VAL A 12 -0.65 -6.83 -3.96
C VAL A 12 -1.84 -7.67 -3.52
N ASP A 13 -2.35 -8.50 -4.42
CA ASP A 13 -3.53 -9.32 -4.17
C ASP A 13 -3.51 -10.50 -5.14
N ASP A 14 -3.80 -11.70 -4.66
CA ASP A 14 -3.90 -12.87 -5.53
C ASP A 14 -5.26 -12.95 -6.26
N ASP A 15 -6.20 -12.07 -5.92
CA ASP A 15 -7.48 -11.94 -6.64
C ASP A 15 -7.30 -10.98 -7.82
N ALA A 16 -7.09 -11.55 -9.00
CA ALA A 16 -6.84 -10.78 -10.22
C ALA A 16 -7.99 -9.81 -10.56
N LEU A 17 -9.22 -10.20 -10.27
CA LEU A 17 -10.38 -9.35 -10.53
C LEU A 17 -10.37 -8.12 -9.63
N PHE A 18 -10.10 -8.30 -8.34
CA PHE A 18 -10.05 -7.21 -7.39
C PHE A 18 -8.92 -6.23 -7.74
N LEU A 19 -7.73 -6.74 -8.10
CA LEU A 19 -6.62 -5.91 -8.58
C LEU A 19 -7.03 -5.07 -9.79
N LYS A 20 -7.74 -5.68 -10.73
CA LYS A 20 -8.18 -4.98 -11.93
C LYS A 20 -9.17 -3.87 -11.61
N LEU A 21 -10.09 -4.11 -10.69
CA LEU A 21 -11.05 -3.09 -10.25
C LEU A 21 -10.34 -1.90 -9.61
N LEU A 22 -9.38 -2.15 -8.72
CA LEU A 22 -8.60 -1.09 -8.09
C LEU A 22 -7.77 -0.33 -9.12
N GLU A 23 -7.13 -1.04 -10.04
CA GLU A 23 -6.32 -0.42 -11.08
C GLU A 23 -7.15 0.52 -11.94
N ILE A 24 -8.32 0.06 -12.41
CA ILE A 24 -9.21 0.85 -13.25
C ILE A 24 -9.66 2.11 -12.51
N GLU A 25 -10.05 1.96 -11.24
CA GLU A 25 -10.52 3.09 -10.43
C GLU A 25 -9.42 4.12 -10.22
N TYR A 26 -8.22 3.68 -9.93
CA TYR A 26 -7.11 4.58 -9.59
C TYR A 26 -6.38 5.14 -10.81
N LEU A 27 -6.50 4.52 -11.99
CA LEU A 27 -5.95 5.06 -13.23
C LEU A 27 -6.60 6.39 -13.63
N GLN A 28 -7.77 6.71 -13.07
CA GLN A 28 -8.43 7.98 -13.33
C GLN A 28 -7.73 9.16 -12.62
N HIS A 29 -6.77 8.87 -11.75
CA HIS A 29 -6.03 9.89 -11.00
C HIS A 29 -4.63 10.06 -11.59
N ASP A 30 -4.36 11.23 -12.13
CA ASP A 30 -3.06 11.54 -12.75
C ASP A 30 -1.91 11.53 -11.73
N ASP A 31 -2.23 11.68 -10.44
CA ASP A 31 -1.23 11.73 -9.38
C ASP A 31 -0.74 10.34 -8.96
N PHE A 32 -1.34 9.27 -9.47
CA PHE A 32 -1.01 7.91 -9.07
C PHE A 32 -0.33 7.14 -10.19
N THR A 33 0.73 6.41 -9.83
CA THR A 33 1.29 5.34 -10.65
C THR A 33 0.98 4.03 -9.94
N ILE A 34 0.26 3.14 -10.59
CA ILE A 34 -0.20 1.89 -10.00
C ILE A 34 0.62 0.73 -10.57
N GLU A 35 1.19 -0.08 -9.69
CA GLU A 35 1.87 -1.32 -10.06
C GLU A 35 1.22 -2.44 -9.28
N THR A 36 0.81 -3.50 -9.99
CA THR A 36 0.07 -4.62 -9.40
C THR A 36 0.94 -5.88 -9.35
N TYR A 37 0.82 -6.62 -8.28
CA TYR A 37 1.53 -7.89 -8.06
C TYR A 37 0.56 -8.92 -7.52
N SER A 38 0.66 -10.14 -8.03
CA SER A 38 -0.23 -11.23 -7.61
C SER A 38 0.28 -12.01 -6.40
N THR A 39 1.52 -11.79 -5.99
CA THR A 39 2.13 -12.48 -4.84
C THR A 39 2.96 -11.53 -4.00
N GLY A 40 3.17 -11.90 -2.74
CA GLY A 40 4.08 -11.17 -1.86
C GLY A 40 5.52 -11.23 -2.34
N GLU A 41 5.94 -12.38 -2.89
CA GLU A 41 7.28 -12.55 -3.43
C GLU A 41 7.60 -11.55 -4.54
N LEU A 42 6.66 -11.37 -5.48
CA LEU A 42 6.81 -10.39 -6.56
C LEU A 42 6.89 -8.96 -6.02
N CYS A 43 6.08 -8.65 -5.01
CA CYS A 43 6.14 -7.36 -4.35
C CYS A 43 7.53 -7.09 -3.77
N ILE A 44 8.07 -8.06 -3.02
CA ILE A 44 9.38 -7.92 -2.38
C ILE A 44 10.49 -7.74 -3.42
N GLU A 45 10.44 -8.48 -4.52
CA GLU A 45 11.42 -8.36 -5.61
C GLU A 45 11.42 -6.96 -6.23
N ASN A 46 10.30 -6.28 -6.20
CA ASN A 46 10.12 -4.97 -6.83
C ASN A 46 10.20 -3.79 -5.85
N LEU A 47 10.54 -4.02 -4.59
CA LEU A 47 10.71 -2.93 -3.62
C LEU A 47 11.75 -1.88 -4.03
N PRO A 48 12.84 -2.24 -4.76
CA PRO A 48 13.77 -1.21 -5.27
C PRO A 48 13.14 -0.18 -6.20
N ARG A 49 11.92 -0.40 -6.69
CA ARG A 49 11.17 0.57 -7.48
C ARG A 49 10.56 1.68 -6.61
N ASN A 50 10.75 1.61 -5.29
CA ASN A 50 10.41 2.64 -4.31
C ASN A 50 8.93 3.01 -4.28
N PRO A 51 8.05 2.10 -3.83
CA PRO A 51 6.64 2.44 -3.66
C PRO A 51 6.48 3.49 -2.55
N ASP A 52 5.56 4.41 -2.76
CA ASP A 52 5.19 5.40 -1.75
C ASP A 52 4.18 4.83 -0.76
N ILE A 53 3.43 3.83 -1.18
CA ILE A 53 2.51 3.08 -0.34
C ILE A 53 2.34 1.68 -0.93
N THR A 54 2.18 0.69 -0.06
CA THR A 54 1.89 -0.70 -0.46
C THR A 54 0.57 -1.12 0.15
N VAL A 55 -0.32 -1.65 -0.68
CA VAL A 55 -1.60 -2.21 -0.27
C VAL A 55 -1.52 -3.72 -0.43
N LEU A 56 -1.61 -4.45 0.67
CA LEU A 56 -1.43 -5.91 0.70
C LEU A 56 -2.72 -6.62 1.08
N ASP A 57 -3.08 -7.66 0.32
CA ASP A 57 -4.08 -8.60 0.75
C ASP A 57 -3.54 -9.45 1.92
N TYR A 58 -4.36 -9.65 2.94
CA TYR A 58 -4.01 -10.49 4.09
C TYR A 58 -3.80 -11.95 3.67
N HIS A 59 -4.60 -12.45 2.72
CA HIS A 59 -4.57 -13.84 2.25
C HIS A 59 -3.89 -13.98 0.88
N LEU A 60 -2.58 -13.73 0.84
CA LEU A 60 -1.79 -13.90 -0.38
C LEU A 60 -1.44 -15.36 -0.70
N ASP A 61 -1.75 -16.25 0.20
CA ASP A 61 -1.58 -17.70 0.06
C ASP A 61 -2.90 -18.43 -0.27
N GLY A 62 -3.92 -17.69 -0.69
CA GLY A 62 -5.24 -18.25 -0.98
C GLY A 62 -5.26 -19.17 -2.21
N ILE A 63 -4.47 -18.86 -3.24
CA ILE A 63 -4.37 -19.66 -4.46
C ILE A 63 -3.24 -20.68 -4.34
N ASP A 64 -2.06 -20.24 -3.92
CA ASP A 64 -0.90 -21.11 -3.69
C ASP A 64 -0.56 -21.09 -2.21
N LYS A 65 -0.79 -22.22 -1.53
CA LYS A 65 -0.57 -22.34 -0.08
C LYS A 65 0.90 -22.26 0.32
N ASN A 66 1.80 -22.46 -0.63
CA ASN A 66 3.24 -22.32 -0.39
C ASN A 66 3.72 -20.88 -0.59
N ALA A 67 2.87 -20.01 -1.13
CA ALA A 67 3.20 -18.61 -1.29
C ALA A 67 3.25 -17.89 0.06
N MET A 68 4.03 -16.81 0.09
CA MET A 68 4.11 -15.93 1.24
C MET A 68 2.74 -15.31 1.53
N ASN A 69 2.32 -15.32 2.80
CA ASN A 69 1.06 -14.67 3.18
C ASN A 69 1.26 -13.15 3.39
N GLY A 70 0.16 -12.45 3.66
CA GLY A 70 0.19 -10.98 3.81
C GLY A 70 1.04 -10.52 4.99
N MET A 71 1.00 -11.23 6.12
CA MET A 71 1.79 -10.86 7.30
C MET A 71 3.28 -11.04 7.08
N GLU A 72 3.67 -12.15 6.46
CA GLU A 72 5.06 -12.39 6.11
C GLU A 72 5.58 -11.33 5.14
N THR A 73 4.75 -10.95 4.16
CA THR A 73 5.08 -9.90 3.21
C THR A 73 5.25 -8.55 3.92
N LEU A 74 4.32 -8.21 4.81
CA LEU A 74 4.40 -6.98 5.61
C LEU A 74 5.72 -6.92 6.38
N ASP A 75 6.07 -8.00 7.08
CA ASP A 75 7.30 -8.05 7.88
C ASP A 75 8.54 -7.87 7.01
N LYS A 76 8.55 -8.44 5.82
CA LYS A 76 9.68 -8.29 4.89
C LYS A 76 9.78 -6.88 4.30
N ILE A 77 8.65 -6.25 4.01
CA ILE A 77 8.65 -4.85 3.58
C ILE A 77 9.25 -3.97 4.67
N LYS A 78 8.80 -4.16 5.91
CA LYS A 78 9.29 -3.35 7.05
C LYS A 78 10.77 -3.61 7.36
N ALA A 79 11.24 -4.83 7.12
CA ALA A 79 12.67 -5.13 7.24
C ALA A 79 13.49 -4.46 6.14
N TYR A 80 12.94 -4.34 4.94
CA TYR A 80 13.59 -3.66 3.82
C TYR A 80 13.62 -2.14 4.04
N SER A 81 12.47 -1.56 4.36
CA SER A 81 12.37 -0.13 4.66
C SER A 81 11.19 0.12 5.60
N PRO A 82 11.46 0.45 6.87
CA PRO A 82 10.38 0.68 7.84
C PRO A 82 9.52 1.89 7.52
N ASP A 83 9.98 2.77 6.64
CA ASP A 83 9.25 4.00 6.29
C ASP A 83 8.20 3.81 5.20
N ILE A 84 8.17 2.66 4.53
CA ILE A 84 7.13 2.39 3.53
C ILE A 84 5.81 2.12 4.24
N PRO A 85 4.78 2.97 4.02
CA PRO A 85 3.45 2.71 4.60
C PRO A 85 2.84 1.47 3.98
N VAL A 86 2.24 0.62 4.81
CA VAL A 86 1.56 -0.61 4.36
C VAL A 86 0.15 -0.62 4.89
N VAL A 87 -0.81 -0.78 4.00
CA VAL A 87 -2.23 -0.97 4.33
C VAL A 87 -2.58 -2.43 4.06
N ILE A 88 -3.24 -3.07 5.00
CA ILE A 88 -3.70 -4.45 4.82
C ILE A 88 -5.16 -4.46 4.39
N LEU A 89 -5.45 -5.22 3.33
CA LEU A 89 -6.81 -5.51 2.87
C LEU A 89 -7.19 -6.91 3.31
N SER A 90 -8.42 -7.10 3.78
CA SER A 90 -8.88 -8.43 4.15
C SER A 90 -10.39 -8.55 3.94
N SER A 91 -10.84 -9.74 3.54
CA SER A 91 -12.26 -10.07 3.51
C SER A 91 -12.83 -10.33 4.90
N GLN A 92 -11.96 -10.43 5.93
CA GLN A 92 -12.36 -10.71 7.30
C GLN A 92 -12.48 -9.42 8.12
N ASP A 93 -13.65 -9.23 8.71
CA ASP A 93 -13.91 -8.12 9.63
C ASP A 93 -13.71 -8.64 11.07
N LYS A 94 -12.44 -8.86 11.45
CA LYS A 94 -12.08 -9.37 12.79
C LYS A 94 -11.11 -8.42 13.45
N ILE A 95 -11.49 -7.95 14.63
CA ILE A 95 -10.72 -6.95 15.36
C ILE A 95 -9.35 -7.48 15.81
N ASP A 96 -9.26 -8.76 16.15
CA ASP A 96 -8.00 -9.38 16.55
C ASP A 96 -6.99 -9.41 15.40
N VAL A 97 -7.46 -9.66 14.17
CA VAL A 97 -6.62 -9.62 12.97
C VAL A 97 -6.14 -8.19 12.70
N ALA A 98 -7.04 -7.21 12.83
CA ALA A 98 -6.69 -5.81 12.65
C ALA A 98 -5.63 -5.37 13.67
N ILE A 99 -5.78 -5.75 14.92
CA ILE A 99 -4.81 -5.44 15.99
C ILE A 99 -3.45 -6.07 15.66
N LYS A 100 -3.44 -7.32 15.21
CA LYS A 100 -2.21 -8.00 14.82
C LYS A 100 -1.48 -7.26 13.70
N CYS A 101 -2.21 -6.81 12.69
CA CYS A 101 -1.64 -6.04 11.58
C CYS A 101 -1.00 -4.74 12.06
N VAL A 102 -1.69 -4.00 12.92
CA VAL A 102 -1.17 -2.75 13.48
C VAL A 102 0.07 -3.01 14.34
N ASN A 103 0.07 -4.08 15.15
CA ASN A 103 1.23 -4.46 15.95
C ASN A 103 2.44 -4.83 15.10
N HIS A 104 2.23 -5.28 13.86
CA HIS A 104 3.30 -5.52 12.88
C HIS A 104 3.57 -4.30 12.01
N ARG A 105 3.12 -3.13 12.44
CA ARG A 105 3.40 -1.81 11.84
C ARG A 105 2.68 -1.54 10.53
N ALA A 106 1.56 -2.21 10.24
CA ALA A 106 0.66 -1.76 9.20
C ALA A 106 0.06 -0.42 9.62
N ILE A 107 -0.10 0.50 8.68
CA ILE A 107 -0.65 1.83 8.97
C ILE A 107 -2.18 1.77 9.13
N ASP A 108 -2.83 0.84 8.44
CA ASP A 108 -4.27 0.66 8.53
C ASP A 108 -4.69 -0.74 8.06
N TYR A 109 -5.91 -1.10 8.37
CA TYR A 109 -6.55 -2.35 8.00
C TYR A 109 -7.90 -2.04 7.37
N VAL A 110 -8.10 -2.46 6.12
CA VAL A 110 -9.31 -2.15 5.37
C VAL A 110 -10.02 -3.45 5.02
N VAL A 111 -11.32 -3.52 5.32
CA VAL A 111 -12.15 -4.67 4.99
C VAL A 111 -12.60 -4.55 3.53
N LYS A 112 -12.47 -5.65 2.77
CA LYS A 112 -12.93 -5.73 1.38
C LYS A 112 -14.46 -5.77 1.32
N ASN A 113 -15.08 -4.61 1.36
CA ASN A 113 -16.53 -4.44 1.23
C ASN A 113 -16.81 -3.36 0.17
N GLU A 114 -18.06 -2.94 0.05
CA GLU A 114 -18.48 -1.96 -0.96
C GLU A 114 -17.75 -0.63 -0.84
N SER A 115 -17.31 -0.27 0.36
CA SER A 115 -16.62 1.01 0.59
C SER A 115 -15.09 0.89 0.57
N ALA A 116 -14.53 -0.29 0.31
CA ALA A 116 -13.08 -0.51 0.36
C ALA A 116 -12.32 0.39 -0.62
N ILE A 117 -12.80 0.49 -1.86
CA ILE A 117 -12.13 1.28 -2.89
C ILE A 117 -12.04 2.74 -2.47
N LYS A 118 -13.15 3.30 -1.97
CA LYS A 118 -13.20 4.69 -1.51
C LYS A 118 -12.33 4.90 -0.27
N HIS A 119 -12.37 3.96 0.66
CA HIS A 119 -11.56 4.02 1.88
C HIS A 119 -10.07 4.02 1.55
N LEU A 120 -9.63 3.13 0.67
CA LEU A 120 -8.25 3.09 0.20
C LEU A 120 -7.85 4.37 -0.51
N GLN A 121 -8.72 4.90 -1.36
CA GLN A 121 -8.47 6.16 -2.07
C GLN A 121 -8.23 7.29 -1.08
N THR A 122 -9.05 7.38 -0.03
CA THR A 122 -8.88 8.39 1.03
C THR A 122 -7.54 8.24 1.72
N LEU A 123 -7.14 7.01 2.07
CA LEU A 123 -5.85 6.75 2.70
C LEU A 123 -4.69 7.15 1.79
N ILE A 124 -4.77 6.81 0.50
CA ILE A 124 -3.72 7.15 -0.46
C ILE A 124 -3.62 8.68 -0.60
N MET A 125 -4.74 9.37 -0.66
CA MET A 125 -4.75 10.83 -0.74
C MET A 125 -4.19 11.48 0.52
N ASP A 126 -4.48 10.92 1.70
CA ASP A 126 -3.92 11.40 2.96
C ASP A 126 -2.39 11.26 2.98
N ILE A 127 -1.88 10.15 2.47
CA ILE A 127 -0.44 9.92 2.36
C ILE A 127 0.20 10.90 1.38
N LEU A 128 -0.44 11.16 0.26
CA LEU A 128 0.02 12.16 -0.72
C LEU A 128 0.10 13.55 -0.06
N ASN A 129 -0.93 13.94 0.67
CA ASN A 129 -0.97 15.23 1.35
C ASN A 129 0.11 15.31 2.43
N TYR A 130 0.32 14.24 3.19
CA TYR A 130 1.37 14.18 4.20
C TYR A 130 2.75 14.37 3.57
N LYS A 131 3.01 13.70 2.47
CA LYS A 131 4.29 13.82 1.75
C LYS A 131 4.51 15.22 1.20
N ARG A 132 3.47 15.88 0.71
CA ARG A 132 3.55 17.27 0.25
C ARG A 132 3.93 18.20 1.39
N VAL A 133 3.27 18.06 2.54
CA VAL A 133 3.54 18.88 3.73
C VAL A 133 4.97 18.65 4.22
N GLU A 134 5.38 17.40 4.31
CA GLU A 134 6.74 17.03 4.71
C GLU A 134 7.78 17.66 3.80
N LYS A 135 7.55 17.62 2.48
CA LYS A 135 8.44 18.22 1.50
C LYS A 135 8.48 19.74 1.64
N GLU A 136 7.33 20.39 1.81
CA GLU A 136 7.26 21.84 2.01
C GLU A 136 8.00 22.28 3.27
N LEU A 137 7.82 21.54 4.37
CA LEU A 137 8.54 21.83 5.62
C LEU A 137 10.04 21.67 5.45
N SER A 138 10.48 20.64 4.73
CA SER A 138 11.91 20.41 4.47
C SER A 138 12.51 21.55 3.63
N LEU A 139 11.80 22.00 2.60
CA LEU A 139 12.25 23.11 1.76
C LEU A 139 12.29 24.44 2.54
N ALA A 140 11.28 24.69 3.36
CA ALA A 140 11.24 25.89 4.21
C ALA A 140 12.38 25.87 5.20
N HIS A 141 12.70 24.71 5.79
CA HIS A 141 13.80 24.58 6.75
C HIS A 141 15.16 24.84 6.08
N VAL A 142 15.35 24.32 4.88
CA VAL A 142 16.56 24.57 4.10
C VAL A 142 16.68 26.06 3.73
N GLY A 143 15.54 26.68 3.40
CA GLY A 143 15.51 28.11 3.05
C GLY A 143 15.84 29.04 4.21
N LEU A 144 15.72 28.56 5.46
CA LEU A 144 16.04 29.32 6.66
C LEU A 144 17.52 29.20 7.05
N ALA A 145 18.20 28.26 6.47
CA ALA A 145 19.66 28.08 6.71
C ALA A 145 20.50 29.04 5.86
#